data_0e99d46ad863992a6d55262de436996c
#
_entry.id   0e99d46ad863992a6d55262de436996c
#
_cell.length_a   1.000
_cell.length_b   1.000
_cell.length_c   1.000
_cell.angle_alpha   90.00
_cell.angle_beta   90.00
_cell.angle_gamma   90.00
#
_symmetry.space_group_name_H-M   'P 1'
#
loop_
_entity.id
_entity.type
_entity.pdbx_description
1 polymer ?
#
loop_
_entity_poly.entity_id
_entity_poly.type
_entity_poly.pdbx_seq_one_letter_code
_entity_poly.pdbx_strand_id
1 'polypeptide(L)'
;MLTIPNHHLLTFGFIAFILIGLEQGLLGLFMADMVTLLARSPEDLGLFFALHGLGSAVVTGSALVASLERVNSKRIAMASLALSLGSALIVMGDAWILKLIAAPLLGAGFGGLSMSFNTLFVTYFSQKNAGLLNVLNATYGLGAVAAPWLLSQGLLSGGQLFAFIAVLSLVVMLGAWNIDDRVPNTAIVQDGNAELLRIYPLLVTAFLMLFLEAGLTYWLPSLLSTSSSGEGIAAAYMSQFFFWFVIVRLSAAALATWVTTLGFALCGLVGISLSLGAVLAGAVALADTSFTGAFMGLIFPNAYAWMLKTGGGDTSTGARVLLSAIAGATVGPWVLGWILPIGGEASVLWVLGLVSTLAATVMVITELNARKYRSMHSQ
;
A
#
# COMPACT_ATOMS: atom_id res chain seq x y z
N MET A 1 28.94 -2.40 24.69
CA MET A 1 28.44 -1.03 24.53
C MET A 1 27.47 -1.02 23.34
N LEU A 2 26.19 -0.84 23.56
CA LEU A 2 25.18 -0.67 22.52
C LEU A 2 25.37 0.74 21.95
N THR A 3 26.16 0.89 20.90
CA THR A 3 26.11 2.10 20.11
C THR A 3 24.71 2.17 19.52
N ILE A 4 23.89 3.10 20.00
CA ILE A 4 22.58 3.40 19.42
C ILE A 4 22.88 3.88 18.01
N PRO A 5 22.57 3.07 16.98
CA PRO A 5 22.98 3.43 15.64
C PRO A 5 22.08 4.54 15.16
N ASN A 6 22.71 5.62 14.79
CA ASN A 6 22.18 6.64 13.91
C ASN A 6 20.80 7.17 14.32
N HIS A 7 20.74 8.09 15.30
CA HIS A 7 19.52 8.80 15.68
C HIS A 7 18.80 9.39 14.45
N HIS A 8 19.57 9.80 13.44
CA HIS A 8 19.05 10.30 12.17
C HIS A 8 18.22 9.25 11.42
N LEU A 9 18.67 7.98 11.37
CA LEU A 9 17.92 6.90 10.72
C LEU A 9 16.54 6.70 11.38
N LEU A 10 16.50 6.66 12.71
CA LEU A 10 15.24 6.51 13.45
C LEU A 10 14.32 7.72 13.24
N THR A 11 14.84 8.92 13.48
CA THR A 11 14.05 10.16 13.40
C THR A 11 13.49 10.36 12.00
N PHE A 12 14.34 10.32 10.97
CA PHE A 12 13.89 10.55 9.59
C PHE A 12 13.08 9.37 9.03
N GLY A 13 13.32 8.14 9.50
CA GLY A 13 12.50 6.99 9.15
C GLY A 13 11.07 7.14 9.66
N PHE A 14 10.88 7.50 10.91
CA PHE A 14 9.54 7.71 11.47
C PHE A 14 8.83 8.90 10.82
N ILE A 15 9.52 10.03 10.62
CA ILE A 15 8.94 11.18 9.91
C ILE A 15 8.52 10.79 8.49
N ALA A 16 9.40 10.12 7.73
CA ALA A 16 9.11 9.68 6.37
C ALA A 16 7.89 8.76 6.32
N PHE A 17 7.76 7.82 7.27
CA PHE A 17 6.62 6.90 7.32
C PHE A 17 5.32 7.58 7.72
N ILE A 18 5.36 8.58 8.59
CA ILE A 18 4.19 9.43 8.84
C ILE A 18 3.78 10.17 7.56
N LEU A 19 4.74 10.74 6.81
CA LEU A 19 4.46 11.50 5.59
C LEU A 19 3.85 10.64 4.49
N ILE A 20 4.40 9.45 4.22
CA ILE A 20 3.82 8.54 3.23
C ILE A 20 2.48 7.95 3.72
N GLY A 21 2.26 7.86 5.03
CA GLY A 21 0.96 7.52 5.61
C GLY A 21 -0.07 8.63 5.42
N LEU A 22 0.29 9.88 5.69
CA LEU A 22 -0.56 11.06 5.43
C LEU A 22 -0.94 11.12 3.95
N GLU A 23 0.03 10.95 3.06
CA GLU A 23 -0.20 10.95 1.61
C GLU A 23 -1.18 9.85 1.22
N GLN A 24 -0.99 8.61 1.68
CA GLN A 24 -1.86 7.49 1.38
C GLN A 24 -3.30 7.70 1.88
N GLY A 25 -3.47 8.22 3.08
CA GLY A 25 -4.80 8.49 3.65
C GLY A 25 -5.52 9.66 2.98
N LEU A 26 -4.76 10.60 2.41
CA LEU A 26 -5.28 11.83 1.81
C LEU A 26 -5.57 11.69 0.31
N LEU A 27 -4.74 10.91 -0.42
CA LEU A 27 -4.69 10.96 -1.87
C LEU A 27 -6.03 10.65 -2.54
N GLY A 28 -6.70 9.58 -2.11
CA GLY A 28 -8.00 9.18 -2.66
C GLY A 28 -9.09 10.22 -2.41
N LEU A 29 -9.13 10.78 -1.20
CA LEU A 29 -10.07 11.84 -0.80
C LEU A 29 -9.86 13.11 -1.61
N PHE A 30 -8.64 13.64 -1.59
CA PHE A 30 -8.32 14.88 -2.28
C PHE A 30 -8.53 14.79 -3.79
N MET A 31 -8.18 13.66 -4.39
CA MET A 31 -8.35 13.50 -5.83
C MET A 31 -9.80 13.28 -6.24
N ALA A 32 -10.65 12.67 -5.42
CA ALA A 32 -12.09 12.60 -5.65
C ALA A 32 -12.71 14.01 -5.70
N ASP A 33 -12.33 14.88 -4.77
CA ASP A 33 -12.79 16.28 -4.74
C ASP A 33 -12.27 17.06 -5.95
N MET A 34 -10.99 16.89 -6.31
CA MET A 34 -10.39 17.56 -7.47
C MET A 34 -11.02 17.16 -8.79
N VAL A 35 -11.36 15.89 -8.98
CA VAL A 35 -12.04 15.43 -10.20
C VAL A 35 -13.41 16.09 -10.32
N THR A 36 -14.15 16.17 -9.22
CA THR A 36 -15.46 16.85 -9.18
C THR A 36 -15.30 18.36 -9.44
N LEU A 37 -14.36 19.02 -8.77
CA LEU A 37 -14.10 20.46 -8.92
C LEU A 37 -13.68 20.85 -10.34
N LEU A 38 -12.86 20.01 -10.98
CA LEU A 38 -12.31 20.25 -12.32
C LEU A 38 -13.15 19.62 -13.44
N ALA A 39 -14.34 19.08 -13.11
CA ALA A 39 -15.25 18.39 -14.05
C ALA A 39 -14.53 17.33 -14.90
N ARG A 40 -13.71 16.49 -14.25
CA ARG A 40 -12.98 15.39 -14.87
C ARG A 40 -13.75 14.08 -14.81
N SER A 41 -13.38 13.17 -15.68
CA SER A 41 -14.01 11.85 -15.75
C SER A 41 -13.40 10.86 -14.75
N PRO A 42 -14.11 9.76 -14.41
CA PRO A 42 -13.56 8.68 -13.61
C PRO A 42 -12.30 8.04 -14.26
N GLU A 43 -12.22 8.00 -15.57
CA GLU A 43 -11.05 7.51 -16.32
C GLU A 43 -9.81 8.37 -16.05
N ASP A 44 -10.00 9.71 -15.98
CA ASP A 44 -8.93 10.66 -15.62
C ASP A 44 -8.41 10.36 -14.21
N LEU A 45 -9.32 10.09 -13.25
CA LEU A 45 -8.96 9.70 -11.89
C LEU A 45 -8.20 8.36 -11.87
N GLY A 46 -8.71 7.37 -12.60
CA GLY A 46 -8.04 6.08 -12.75
C GLY A 46 -6.63 6.21 -13.34
N LEU A 47 -6.46 7.09 -14.34
CA LEU A 47 -5.15 7.40 -14.93
C LEU A 47 -4.20 8.04 -13.91
N PHE A 48 -4.69 8.97 -13.08
CA PHE A 48 -3.89 9.57 -12.02
C PHE A 48 -3.33 8.51 -11.07
N PHE A 49 -4.17 7.59 -10.57
CA PHE A 49 -3.72 6.53 -9.67
C PHE A 49 -2.80 5.52 -10.37
N ALA A 50 -3.02 5.24 -11.66
CA ALA A 50 -2.11 4.40 -12.44
C ALA A 50 -0.72 5.04 -12.56
N LEU A 51 -0.63 6.34 -12.83
CA LEU A 51 0.63 7.07 -12.87
C LEU A 51 1.33 7.11 -11.51
N HIS A 52 0.58 7.26 -10.42
CA HIS A 52 1.12 7.14 -9.07
C HIS A 52 1.71 5.73 -8.84
N GLY A 53 0.95 4.68 -9.12
CA GLY A 53 1.43 3.30 -9.04
C GLY A 53 2.66 3.04 -9.91
N LEU A 54 2.69 3.58 -11.13
CA LEU A 54 3.84 3.47 -12.04
C LEU A 54 5.10 4.15 -11.46
N GLY A 55 4.96 5.33 -10.88
CA GLY A 55 6.07 6.01 -10.19
C GLY A 55 6.68 5.15 -9.08
N SER A 56 5.83 4.57 -8.25
CA SER A 56 6.24 3.62 -7.20
C SER A 56 6.91 2.37 -7.81
N ALA A 57 6.31 1.80 -8.86
CA ALA A 57 6.82 0.61 -9.56
C ALA A 57 8.22 0.82 -10.15
N VAL A 58 8.45 1.96 -10.80
CA VAL A 58 9.73 2.29 -11.42
C VAL A 58 10.84 2.37 -10.37
N VAL A 59 10.61 3.06 -9.27
CA VAL A 59 11.63 3.21 -8.22
C VAL A 59 11.87 1.89 -7.48
N THR A 60 10.81 1.19 -7.07
CA THR A 60 10.93 -0.09 -6.36
C THR A 60 11.47 -1.18 -7.29
N GLY A 61 10.98 -1.26 -8.52
CA GLY A 61 11.43 -2.24 -9.52
C GLY A 61 12.87 -2.03 -9.93
N SER A 62 13.32 -0.80 -10.14
CA SER A 62 14.73 -0.50 -10.45
C SER A 62 15.66 -0.96 -9.33
N ALA A 63 15.22 -0.86 -8.09
CA ALA A 63 15.96 -1.34 -6.94
C ALA A 63 16.07 -2.87 -6.89
N LEU A 64 15.02 -3.58 -7.27
CA LEU A 64 15.00 -5.04 -7.33
C LEU A 64 15.82 -5.61 -8.49
N VAL A 65 15.78 -4.95 -9.66
CA VAL A 65 16.49 -5.39 -10.87
C VAL A 65 17.98 -5.08 -10.82
N ALA A 66 18.37 -3.94 -10.28
CA ALA A 66 19.76 -3.49 -10.30
C ALA A 66 20.66 -4.19 -9.25
N SER A 67 20.18 -5.25 -8.57
CA SER A 67 20.92 -5.94 -7.48
C SER A 67 21.51 -4.91 -6.51
N LEU A 68 20.71 -3.89 -6.18
CA LEU A 68 21.21 -2.70 -5.53
C LEU A 68 21.58 -3.01 -4.09
N GLU A 69 22.81 -3.44 -3.97
CA GLU A 69 23.49 -3.82 -2.74
C GLU A 69 23.49 -2.71 -1.66
N ARG A 70 23.03 -1.48 -2.00
CA ARG A 70 23.08 -0.33 -1.10
C ARG A 70 21.86 0.59 -1.26
N VAL A 71 21.04 0.64 -0.22
CA VAL A 71 20.21 1.82 -0.01
C VAL A 71 21.11 2.94 0.47
N ASN A 72 21.27 3.99 -0.29
CA ASN A 72 22.11 5.11 0.08
C ASN A 72 21.29 6.38 0.39
N SER A 73 21.91 7.29 1.11
CA SER A 73 21.33 8.60 1.45
C SER A 73 20.79 9.37 0.24
N LYS A 74 21.43 9.23 -0.93
CA LYS A 74 21.00 9.87 -2.18
C LYS A 74 19.64 9.38 -2.64
N ARG A 75 19.33 8.08 -2.48
CA ARG A 75 18.00 7.52 -2.86
C ARG A 75 16.92 8.04 -1.95
N ILE A 76 17.18 8.09 -0.64
CA ILE A 76 16.25 8.67 0.32
C ILE A 76 16.01 10.14 -0.02
N ALA A 77 17.09 10.89 -0.30
CA ALA A 77 16.98 12.30 -0.68
C ALA A 77 16.20 12.48 -1.97
N MET A 78 16.43 11.67 -3.02
CA MET A 78 15.70 11.74 -4.29
C MET A 78 14.22 11.36 -4.11
N ALA A 79 13.91 10.33 -3.33
CA ALA A 79 12.54 9.94 -3.05
C ALA A 79 11.81 11.02 -2.22
N SER A 80 12.48 11.62 -1.23
CA SER A 80 11.93 12.74 -0.46
C SER A 80 11.69 13.97 -1.34
N LEU A 81 12.62 14.28 -2.25
CA LEU A 81 12.44 15.37 -3.22
C LEU A 81 11.25 15.09 -4.16
N ALA A 82 11.11 13.87 -4.64
CA ALA A 82 9.99 13.48 -5.50
C ALA A 82 8.66 13.64 -4.75
N LEU A 83 8.56 13.18 -3.49
CA LEU A 83 7.37 13.36 -2.66
C LEU A 83 7.07 14.86 -2.44
N SER A 84 8.10 15.67 -2.16
CA SER A 84 7.96 17.11 -1.98
C SER A 84 7.46 17.81 -3.24
N LEU A 85 8.09 17.56 -4.38
CA LEU A 85 7.69 18.17 -5.65
C LEU A 85 6.30 17.72 -6.10
N GLY A 86 5.99 16.42 -5.97
CA GLY A 86 4.66 15.90 -6.25
C GLY A 86 3.59 16.57 -5.39
N SER A 87 3.82 16.66 -4.08
CA SER A 87 2.90 17.33 -3.14
C SER A 87 2.75 18.81 -3.44
N ALA A 88 3.83 19.51 -3.79
CA ALA A 88 3.77 20.92 -4.19
C ALA A 88 2.95 21.10 -5.48
N LEU A 89 3.16 20.26 -6.51
CA LEU A 89 2.40 20.32 -7.76
C LEU A 89 0.90 20.06 -7.57
N ILE A 90 0.53 19.22 -6.60
CA ILE A 90 -0.89 18.99 -6.25
C ILE A 90 -1.58 20.31 -5.84
N VAL A 91 -0.89 21.21 -5.15
CA VAL A 91 -1.48 22.44 -4.61
C VAL A 91 -1.18 23.70 -5.43
N MET A 92 -0.27 23.63 -6.41
CA MET A 92 0.18 24.81 -7.18
C MET A 92 -0.82 25.37 -8.19
N GLY A 93 -2.02 24.81 -8.30
CA GLY A 93 -3.05 25.33 -9.21
C GLY A 93 -3.98 24.25 -9.74
N ASP A 94 -4.99 24.66 -10.49
CA ASP A 94 -6.11 23.79 -10.90
C ASP A 94 -5.89 23.12 -12.27
N ALA A 95 -4.72 23.32 -12.90
CA ALA A 95 -4.41 22.66 -14.16
C ALA A 95 -4.26 21.15 -13.97
N TRP A 96 -5.12 20.36 -14.66
CA TRP A 96 -5.09 18.89 -14.56
C TRP A 96 -3.73 18.28 -14.92
N ILE A 97 -3.02 18.88 -15.88
CA ILE A 97 -1.69 18.41 -16.27
C ILE A 97 -0.70 18.43 -15.10
N LEU A 98 -0.81 19.39 -14.18
CA LEU A 98 0.04 19.44 -12.98
C LEU A 98 -0.24 18.25 -12.07
N LYS A 99 -1.51 17.82 -11.95
CA LYS A 99 -1.90 16.65 -11.18
C LYS A 99 -1.32 15.38 -11.81
N LEU A 100 -1.41 15.25 -13.14
CA LEU A 100 -0.83 14.10 -13.87
C LEU A 100 0.71 14.04 -13.73
N ILE A 101 1.41 15.18 -13.70
CA ILE A 101 2.87 15.21 -13.45
C ILE A 101 3.17 14.90 -11.97
N ALA A 102 2.34 15.36 -11.06
CA ALA A 102 2.48 15.10 -9.63
C ALA A 102 2.36 13.60 -9.29
N ALA A 103 1.43 12.90 -9.95
CA ALA A 103 1.12 11.50 -9.64
C ALA A 103 2.36 10.58 -9.64
N PRO A 104 3.17 10.47 -10.70
CA PRO A 104 4.35 9.61 -10.67
C PRO A 104 5.43 10.11 -9.69
N LEU A 105 5.50 11.41 -9.40
CA LEU A 105 6.43 11.94 -8.38
C LEU A 105 6.01 11.52 -6.98
N LEU A 106 4.72 11.61 -6.65
CA LEU A 106 4.16 11.12 -5.39
C LEU A 106 4.43 9.62 -5.23
N GLY A 107 4.12 8.83 -6.25
CA GLY A 107 4.36 7.40 -6.24
C GLY A 107 5.86 7.04 -6.11
N ALA A 108 6.74 7.74 -6.80
CA ALA A 108 8.19 7.56 -6.67
C ALA A 108 8.69 7.89 -5.26
N GLY A 109 8.14 8.94 -4.64
CA GLY A 109 8.40 9.30 -3.26
C GLY A 109 7.92 8.23 -2.29
N PHE A 110 6.66 7.81 -2.42
CA PHE A 110 6.05 6.75 -1.61
C PHE A 110 6.84 5.45 -1.68
N GLY A 111 7.03 4.91 -2.88
CA GLY A 111 7.74 3.64 -3.08
C GLY A 111 9.21 3.70 -2.67
N GLY A 112 9.88 4.81 -3.00
CA GLY A 112 11.30 5.01 -2.67
C GLY A 112 11.58 5.14 -1.17
N LEU A 113 10.77 5.91 -0.44
CA LEU A 113 10.89 6.05 1.02
C LEU A 113 10.50 4.76 1.74
N SER A 114 9.36 4.16 1.36
CA SER A 114 8.88 2.91 1.94
C SER A 114 9.94 1.81 1.81
N MET A 115 10.44 1.59 0.60
CA MET A 115 11.47 0.58 0.34
C MET A 115 12.77 0.87 1.08
N SER A 116 13.27 2.11 1.01
CA SER A 116 14.57 2.48 1.59
C SER A 116 14.58 2.30 3.10
N PHE A 117 13.59 2.84 3.81
CA PHE A 117 13.56 2.75 5.26
C PHE A 117 13.22 1.34 5.76
N ASN A 118 12.31 0.59 5.10
CA ASN A 118 12.09 -0.81 5.44
C ASN A 118 13.39 -1.62 5.32
N THR A 119 14.14 -1.44 4.23
CA THR A 119 15.42 -2.14 4.02
C THR A 119 16.44 -1.77 5.09
N LEU A 120 16.60 -0.48 5.40
CA LEU A 120 17.56 -0.03 6.43
C LEU A 120 17.15 -0.53 7.82
N PHE A 121 15.87 -0.48 8.18
CA PHE A 121 15.39 -0.97 9.48
C PHE A 121 15.58 -2.48 9.63
N VAL A 122 15.30 -3.26 8.60
CA VAL A 122 15.57 -4.69 8.58
C VAL A 122 17.08 -4.94 8.74
N THR A 123 17.92 -4.23 8.01
CA THR A 123 19.37 -4.44 8.04
C THR A 123 19.98 -4.08 9.38
N TYR A 124 19.62 -2.92 9.95
CA TYR A 124 20.24 -2.43 11.18
C TYR A 124 19.64 -3.01 12.46
N PHE A 125 18.33 -3.37 12.44
CA PHE A 125 17.60 -3.68 13.68
C PHE A 125 17.03 -5.10 13.76
N SER A 126 16.92 -5.87 12.66
CA SER A 126 16.24 -7.18 12.66
C SER A 126 16.81 -8.18 13.68
N GLN A 127 18.13 -8.18 13.88
CA GLN A 127 18.78 -9.08 14.84
C GLN A 127 18.73 -8.58 16.29
N LYS A 128 18.58 -7.27 16.51
CA LYS A 128 18.67 -6.62 17.81
C LYS A 128 17.32 -6.16 18.36
N ASN A 129 16.43 -5.75 17.49
CA ASN A 129 15.12 -5.22 17.88
C ASN A 129 14.12 -5.24 16.72
N ALA A 130 13.56 -6.41 16.44
CA ALA A 130 12.50 -6.58 15.42
C ALA A 130 11.25 -5.68 15.69
N GLY A 131 11.06 -5.25 16.93
CA GLY A 131 9.98 -4.33 17.31
C GLY A 131 10.09 -2.96 16.61
N LEU A 132 11.30 -2.47 16.30
CA LEU A 132 11.47 -1.17 15.64
C LEU A 132 10.88 -1.13 14.23
N LEU A 133 10.93 -2.23 13.49
CA LEU A 133 10.27 -2.32 12.17
C LEU A 133 8.74 -2.23 12.32
N ASN A 134 8.19 -2.87 13.34
CA ASN A 134 6.76 -2.78 13.62
C ASN A 134 6.36 -1.35 14.03
N VAL A 135 7.18 -0.66 14.84
CA VAL A 135 6.96 0.75 15.20
C VAL A 135 7.02 1.63 13.96
N LEU A 136 7.99 1.42 13.05
CA LEU A 136 8.07 2.15 11.79
C LEU A 136 6.76 2.00 10.98
N ASN A 137 6.27 0.79 10.81
CA ASN A 137 5.00 0.55 10.11
C ASN A 137 3.78 1.11 10.87
N ALA A 138 3.82 1.17 12.20
CA ALA A 138 2.77 1.81 12.99
C ALA A 138 2.74 3.33 12.76
N THR A 139 3.91 3.99 12.58
CA THR A 139 3.94 5.43 12.25
C THR A 139 3.34 5.74 10.88
N TYR A 140 3.50 4.84 9.89
CA TYR A 140 2.75 4.93 8.64
C TYR A 140 1.24 4.90 8.89
N GLY A 141 0.79 3.94 9.70
CA GLY A 141 -0.62 3.82 10.06
C GLY A 141 -1.17 5.07 10.76
N LEU A 142 -0.39 5.68 11.65
CA LEU A 142 -0.76 6.94 12.30
C LEU A 142 -1.00 8.04 11.27
N GLY A 143 -0.12 8.19 10.27
CA GLY A 143 -0.30 9.14 9.17
C GLY A 143 -1.56 8.86 8.36
N ALA A 144 -1.79 7.60 7.99
CA ALA A 144 -2.94 7.18 7.19
C ALA A 144 -4.30 7.42 7.89
N VAL A 145 -4.34 7.32 9.22
CA VAL A 145 -5.52 7.66 10.03
C VAL A 145 -5.66 9.17 10.22
N ALA A 146 -4.55 9.86 10.49
CA ALA A 146 -4.57 11.26 10.88
C ALA A 146 -5.03 12.19 9.74
N ALA A 147 -4.62 11.94 8.49
CA ALA A 147 -4.98 12.81 7.37
C ALA A 147 -6.51 12.86 7.14
N PRO A 148 -7.22 11.74 6.96
CA PRO A 148 -8.67 11.76 6.83
C PRO A 148 -9.38 12.28 8.08
N TRP A 149 -8.83 12.01 9.28
CA TRP A 149 -9.40 12.54 10.52
C TRP A 149 -9.33 14.07 10.57
N LEU A 150 -8.18 14.66 10.26
CA LEU A 150 -8.02 16.11 10.23
C LEU A 150 -8.96 16.80 9.23
N LEU A 151 -9.18 16.14 8.07
CA LEU A 151 -10.16 16.59 7.08
C LEU A 151 -11.59 16.51 7.63
N SER A 152 -11.98 15.37 8.22
CA SER A 152 -13.34 15.16 8.72
C SER A 152 -13.73 16.11 9.83
N GLN A 153 -12.75 16.60 10.61
CA GLN A 153 -12.97 17.61 11.65
C GLN A 153 -12.91 19.05 11.11
N GLY A 154 -12.63 19.25 9.82
CA GLY A 154 -12.45 20.58 9.23
C GLY A 154 -11.24 21.36 9.79
N LEU A 155 -10.28 20.66 10.42
CA LEU A 155 -9.11 21.32 11.04
C LEU A 155 -8.10 21.75 10.01
N LEU A 156 -7.91 20.97 8.94
CA LEU A 156 -7.02 21.27 7.83
C LEU A 156 -7.71 20.89 6.50
N SER A 157 -7.43 21.65 5.45
CA SER A 157 -7.82 21.27 4.09
C SER A 157 -6.83 20.28 3.47
N GLY A 158 -7.26 19.55 2.43
CA GLY A 158 -6.38 18.66 1.68
C GLY A 158 -5.16 19.38 1.11
N GLY A 159 -5.34 20.61 0.61
CA GLY A 159 -4.24 21.45 0.13
C GLY A 159 -3.23 21.79 1.21
N GLN A 160 -3.69 22.14 2.43
CA GLN A 160 -2.80 22.41 3.57
C GLN A 160 -2.01 21.17 3.99
N LEU A 161 -2.64 19.99 3.96
CA LEU A 161 -1.96 18.74 4.28
C LEU A 161 -0.90 18.39 3.22
N PHE A 162 -1.18 18.56 1.92
CA PHE A 162 -0.17 18.37 0.87
C PHE A 162 0.96 19.38 0.97
N ALA A 163 0.68 20.65 1.28
CA ALA A 163 1.72 21.66 1.54
C ALA A 163 2.61 21.25 2.74
N PHE A 164 2.01 20.73 3.81
CA PHE A 164 2.75 20.22 4.96
C PHE A 164 3.64 19.03 4.57
N ILE A 165 3.12 18.06 3.80
CA ILE A 165 3.91 16.93 3.27
C ILE A 165 5.08 17.46 2.43
N ALA A 166 4.84 18.43 1.53
CA ALA A 166 5.88 19.01 0.70
C ALA A 166 7.04 19.60 1.52
N VAL A 167 6.73 20.42 2.52
CA VAL A 167 7.74 21.07 3.36
C VAL A 167 8.52 20.06 4.21
N LEU A 168 7.82 19.14 4.88
CA LEU A 168 8.51 18.15 5.73
C LEU A 168 9.31 17.12 4.91
N SER A 169 8.89 16.82 3.69
CA SER A 169 9.70 15.97 2.80
C SER A 169 11.04 16.61 2.44
N LEU A 170 11.12 17.94 2.30
CA LEU A 170 12.40 18.65 2.17
C LEU A 170 13.27 18.51 3.43
N VAL A 171 12.68 18.54 4.61
CA VAL A 171 13.42 18.31 5.86
C VAL A 171 14.00 16.89 5.89
N VAL A 172 13.22 15.88 5.48
CA VAL A 172 13.73 14.49 5.34
C VAL A 172 14.83 14.41 4.29
N MET A 173 14.67 15.09 3.15
CA MET A 173 15.69 15.16 2.10
C MET A 173 17.01 15.70 2.63
N LEU A 174 16.98 16.83 3.35
CA LEU A 174 18.18 17.45 3.94
C LEU A 174 18.80 16.54 5.02
N GLY A 175 17.96 15.92 5.85
CA GLY A 175 18.40 14.99 6.89
C GLY A 175 19.00 13.69 6.36
N ALA A 176 18.63 13.29 5.14
CA ALA A 176 19.11 12.06 4.53
C ALA A 176 20.65 12.01 4.36
N TRP A 177 21.29 13.17 4.17
CA TRP A 177 22.76 13.28 4.07
C TRP A 177 23.48 12.81 5.34
N ASN A 178 22.81 12.81 6.49
CA ASN A 178 23.36 12.40 7.77
C ASN A 178 23.09 10.93 8.12
N ILE A 179 22.42 10.19 7.23
CA ILE A 179 22.15 8.76 7.41
C ILE A 179 23.39 7.99 6.96
N ASP A 180 23.95 7.18 7.86
CA ASP A 180 25.07 6.29 7.54
C ASP A 180 24.56 5.19 6.59
N ASP A 181 25.09 5.16 5.37
CA ASP A 181 24.69 4.25 4.30
C ASP A 181 25.63 3.02 4.16
N ARG A 182 26.52 2.80 5.14
CA ARG A 182 27.43 1.66 5.20
C ARG A 182 26.69 0.39 5.58
N VAL A 183 25.75 -0.05 4.73
CA VAL A 183 25.08 -1.34 4.91
C VAL A 183 26.06 -2.45 4.55
N PRO A 184 26.27 -3.45 5.44
CA PRO A 184 27.02 -4.64 5.07
C PRO A 184 26.40 -5.30 3.85
N ASN A 185 27.22 -5.63 2.88
CA ASN A 185 26.81 -6.29 1.64
C ASN A 185 26.27 -7.69 1.97
N THR A 186 24.97 -7.81 2.24
CA THR A 186 24.31 -9.12 2.23
C THR A 186 24.00 -9.41 0.78
N ALA A 187 24.91 -10.10 0.12
CA ALA A 187 24.70 -10.59 -1.24
C ALA A 187 23.33 -11.25 -1.31
N ILE A 188 22.45 -10.70 -2.14
CA ILE A 188 21.22 -11.38 -2.52
C ILE A 188 21.70 -12.59 -3.32
N VAL A 189 21.72 -13.75 -2.67
CA VAL A 189 22.05 -15.00 -3.34
C VAL A 189 20.97 -15.21 -4.41
N GLN A 190 21.35 -14.93 -5.66
CA GLN A 190 20.58 -15.30 -6.83
C GLN A 190 20.76 -16.79 -7.05
N ASP A 191 20.12 -17.62 -6.25
CA ASP A 191 20.05 -19.05 -6.51
C ASP A 191 18.58 -19.47 -6.49
N GLY A 192 18.10 -19.88 -7.63
CA GLY A 192 16.82 -20.54 -7.76
C GLY A 192 16.09 -20.14 -9.04
N ASN A 193 16.31 -20.87 -10.12
CA ASN A 193 15.31 -21.03 -11.19
C ASN A 193 14.11 -21.78 -10.62
N ALA A 194 13.35 -21.13 -9.70
CA ALA A 194 12.05 -21.64 -9.33
C ALA A 194 11.25 -21.77 -10.63
N GLU A 195 10.77 -22.98 -10.95
CA GLU A 195 9.96 -23.21 -12.13
C GLU A 195 8.84 -22.17 -12.16
N LEU A 196 8.83 -21.34 -13.20
CA LEU A 196 7.85 -20.26 -13.37
C LEU A 196 6.41 -20.74 -13.16
N LEU A 197 6.10 -21.96 -13.59
CA LEU A 197 4.80 -22.61 -13.40
C LEU A 197 4.42 -22.76 -11.90
N ARG A 198 5.40 -22.98 -11.03
CA ARG A 198 5.15 -23.15 -9.59
C ARG A 198 4.86 -21.83 -8.87
N ILE A 199 5.47 -20.75 -9.31
CA ILE A 199 5.29 -19.42 -8.69
C ILE A 199 4.14 -18.62 -9.31
N TYR A 200 3.66 -18.98 -10.51
CA TYR A 200 2.62 -18.27 -11.23
C TYR A 200 1.35 -18.01 -10.39
N PRO A 201 0.77 -19.00 -9.68
CA PRO A 201 -0.39 -18.76 -8.82
C PRO A 201 -0.11 -17.75 -7.69
N LEU A 202 1.12 -17.70 -7.18
CA LEU A 202 1.53 -16.74 -6.15
C LEU A 202 1.57 -15.32 -6.74
N LEU A 203 2.07 -15.17 -7.98
CA LEU A 203 2.08 -13.88 -8.68
C LEU A 203 0.67 -13.38 -8.95
N VAL A 204 -0.23 -14.25 -9.43
CA VAL A 204 -1.65 -13.90 -9.62
C VAL A 204 -2.29 -13.49 -8.32
N THR A 205 -2.04 -14.21 -7.23
CA THR A 205 -2.57 -13.86 -5.91
C THR A 205 -2.08 -12.49 -5.45
N ALA A 206 -0.79 -12.21 -5.58
CA ALA A 206 -0.19 -10.93 -5.19
C ALA A 206 -0.77 -9.77 -6.01
N PHE A 207 -0.92 -9.96 -7.32
CA PHE A 207 -1.56 -9.00 -8.21
C PHE A 207 -2.99 -8.67 -7.76
N LEU A 208 -3.82 -9.69 -7.56
CA LEU A 208 -5.23 -9.53 -7.18
C LEU A 208 -5.38 -8.85 -5.82
N MET A 209 -4.52 -9.17 -4.85
CA MET A 209 -4.56 -8.56 -3.52
C MET A 209 -4.26 -7.08 -3.55
N LEU A 210 -3.23 -6.65 -4.27
CA LEU A 210 -2.88 -5.23 -4.35
C LEU A 210 -3.80 -4.46 -5.31
N PHE A 211 -4.38 -5.14 -6.32
CA PHE A 211 -5.51 -4.61 -7.08
C PHE A 211 -6.67 -4.25 -6.14
N LEU A 212 -7.03 -5.18 -5.25
CA LEU A 212 -8.10 -5.00 -4.27
C LEU A 212 -7.78 -3.87 -3.28
N GLU A 213 -6.58 -3.88 -2.69
CA GLU A 213 -6.15 -2.87 -1.70
C GLU A 213 -6.17 -1.47 -2.30
N ALA A 214 -5.52 -1.26 -3.43
CA ALA A 214 -5.47 0.03 -4.10
C ALA A 214 -6.86 0.44 -4.63
N GLY A 215 -7.63 -0.52 -5.14
CA GLY A 215 -9.01 -0.29 -5.57
C GLY A 215 -9.89 0.24 -4.43
N LEU A 216 -9.88 -0.42 -3.27
CA LEU A 216 -10.64 0.04 -2.10
C LEU A 216 -10.13 1.40 -1.61
N THR A 217 -8.82 1.55 -1.42
CA THR A 217 -8.24 2.75 -0.83
C THR A 217 -8.49 4.01 -1.67
N TYR A 218 -8.42 3.89 -2.99
CA TYR A 218 -8.53 5.05 -3.88
C TYR A 218 -9.95 5.31 -4.38
N TRP A 219 -10.79 4.27 -4.52
CA TRP A 219 -12.13 4.44 -5.07
C TRP A 219 -13.23 4.59 -4.02
N LEU A 220 -13.09 4.01 -2.80
CA LEU A 220 -14.10 4.20 -1.76
C LEU A 220 -14.39 5.67 -1.46
N PRO A 221 -13.39 6.60 -1.37
CA PRO A 221 -13.68 8.01 -1.19
C PRO A 221 -14.60 8.59 -2.27
N SER A 222 -14.32 8.27 -3.54
CA SER A 222 -15.11 8.75 -4.67
C SER A 222 -16.55 8.21 -4.65
N LEU A 223 -16.73 6.91 -4.37
CA LEU A 223 -18.04 6.28 -4.27
C LEU A 223 -18.88 6.86 -3.11
N LEU A 224 -18.22 7.18 -1.99
CA LEU A 224 -18.88 7.77 -0.82
C LEU A 224 -19.24 9.24 -1.02
N SER A 225 -18.45 10.00 -1.77
CA SER A 225 -18.76 11.42 -2.05
C SER A 225 -19.93 11.59 -2.99
N THR A 226 -20.18 10.64 -3.90
CA THR A 226 -21.34 10.66 -4.80
C THR A 226 -22.63 10.22 -4.12
N SER A 227 -22.56 9.27 -3.18
CA SER A 227 -23.74 8.66 -2.54
C SER A 227 -24.24 9.40 -1.29
N SER A 228 -23.41 10.22 -0.66
CA SER A 228 -23.74 10.92 0.59
C SER A 228 -23.32 12.39 0.55
N SER A 229 -24.24 13.26 0.87
CA SER A 229 -24.12 14.72 0.80
C SER A 229 -23.10 15.30 1.80
N GLY A 230 -21.80 15.02 1.67
CA GLY A 230 -20.78 15.70 2.46
C GLY A 230 -19.39 15.12 2.40
N GLU A 231 -18.40 15.94 2.02
CA GLU A 231 -16.96 15.65 2.07
C GLU A 231 -16.49 15.05 3.41
N GLY A 232 -17.12 15.46 4.52
CA GLY A 232 -16.80 14.97 5.86
C GLY A 232 -17.11 13.50 6.09
N ILE A 233 -18.12 12.92 5.39
CA ILE A 233 -18.49 11.51 5.57
C ILE A 233 -17.44 10.58 4.97
N ALA A 234 -16.98 10.86 3.76
CA ALA A 234 -15.93 10.07 3.11
C ALA A 234 -14.61 10.13 3.92
N ALA A 235 -14.25 11.30 4.43
CA ALA A 235 -13.07 11.48 5.26
C ALA A 235 -13.19 10.74 6.61
N ALA A 236 -14.34 10.83 7.28
CA ALA A 236 -14.59 10.09 8.53
C ALA A 236 -14.54 8.57 8.31
N TYR A 237 -15.15 8.10 7.21
CA TYR A 237 -15.09 6.69 6.80
C TYR A 237 -13.64 6.22 6.60
N MET A 238 -12.84 6.96 5.81
CA MET A 238 -11.46 6.57 5.54
C MET A 238 -10.58 6.60 6.78
N SER A 239 -10.81 7.55 7.70
CA SER A 239 -10.13 7.55 8.99
C SER A 239 -10.43 6.28 9.80
N GLN A 240 -11.71 5.88 9.89
CA GLN A 240 -12.11 4.65 10.56
C GLN A 240 -11.59 3.40 9.83
N PHE A 241 -11.62 3.38 8.50
CA PHE A 241 -11.08 2.30 7.69
C PHE A 241 -9.59 2.07 8.00
N PHE A 242 -8.77 3.11 7.97
CA PHE A 242 -7.35 2.99 8.29
C PHE A 242 -7.11 2.70 9.78
N PHE A 243 -7.95 3.20 10.67
CA PHE A 243 -7.90 2.84 12.10
C PHE A 243 -8.06 1.32 12.29
N TRP A 244 -9.12 0.73 11.73
CA TRP A 244 -9.33 -0.72 11.79
C TRP A 244 -8.21 -1.51 11.11
N PHE A 245 -7.73 -1.03 9.97
CA PHE A 245 -6.60 -1.60 9.23
C PHE A 245 -5.33 -1.70 10.10
N VAL A 246 -5.00 -0.65 10.84
CA VAL A 246 -3.82 -0.62 11.72
C VAL A 246 -4.01 -1.49 12.95
N ILE A 247 -5.15 -1.36 13.63
CA ILE A 247 -5.44 -2.10 14.87
C ILE A 247 -5.37 -3.62 14.62
N VAL A 248 -5.97 -4.08 13.53
CA VAL A 248 -5.99 -5.52 13.23
C VAL A 248 -4.61 -6.03 12.81
N ARG A 249 -3.81 -5.25 12.10
CA ARG A 249 -2.40 -5.62 11.81
C ARG A 249 -1.59 -5.83 13.09
N LEU A 250 -1.74 -4.94 14.06
CA LEU A 250 -1.07 -5.07 15.35
C LEU A 250 -1.59 -6.29 16.15
N SER A 251 -2.91 -6.50 16.14
CA SER A 251 -3.55 -7.64 16.82
C SER A 251 -3.18 -8.98 16.16
N ALA A 252 -3.08 -9.06 14.84
CA ALA A 252 -2.70 -10.26 14.12
C ALA A 252 -1.30 -10.77 14.53
N ALA A 253 -0.37 -9.86 14.84
CA ALA A 253 0.95 -10.23 15.34
C ALA A 253 0.87 -10.97 16.69
N ALA A 254 -0.03 -10.56 17.58
CA ALA A 254 -0.25 -11.22 18.87
C ALA A 254 -0.97 -12.59 18.71
N LEU A 255 -1.81 -12.72 17.68
CA LEU A 255 -2.59 -13.93 17.41
C LEU A 255 -1.88 -14.93 16.49
N ALA A 256 -0.66 -14.62 16.04
CA ALA A 256 0.11 -15.41 15.07
C ALA A 256 0.48 -16.83 15.56
N THR A 257 0.41 -17.08 16.88
CA THR A 257 0.61 -18.41 17.47
C THR A 257 -0.60 -19.33 17.29
N TRP A 258 -1.80 -18.77 17.09
CA TRP A 258 -3.06 -19.51 17.05
C TRP A 258 -3.66 -19.61 15.65
N VAL A 259 -3.38 -18.63 14.79
CA VAL A 259 -3.92 -18.56 13.44
C VAL A 259 -2.77 -18.54 12.41
N THR A 260 -2.89 -19.38 11.39
CA THR A 260 -1.89 -19.42 10.31
C THR A 260 -1.94 -18.18 9.43
N THR A 261 -0.83 -17.83 8.79
CA THR A 261 -0.76 -16.71 7.83
C THR A 261 -1.77 -16.87 6.70
N LEU A 262 -1.97 -18.09 6.19
CA LEU A 262 -3.03 -18.39 5.21
C LEU A 262 -4.42 -18.12 5.80
N GLY A 263 -4.68 -18.54 7.04
CA GLY A 263 -5.97 -18.34 7.72
C GLY A 263 -6.32 -16.87 7.87
N PHE A 264 -5.37 -16.03 8.27
CA PHE A 264 -5.56 -14.58 8.34
C PHE A 264 -5.86 -13.96 6.98
N ALA A 265 -5.09 -14.31 5.96
CA ALA A 265 -5.29 -13.76 4.62
C ALA A 265 -6.66 -14.17 4.03
N LEU A 266 -7.06 -15.43 4.18
CA LEU A 266 -8.38 -15.90 3.74
C LEU A 266 -9.52 -15.25 4.53
N CYS A 267 -9.38 -15.08 5.86
CA CYS A 267 -10.35 -14.34 6.67
C CYS A 267 -10.54 -12.92 6.13
N GLY A 268 -9.45 -12.21 5.80
CA GLY A 268 -9.49 -10.90 5.20
C GLY A 268 -10.23 -10.88 3.86
N LEU A 269 -9.86 -11.75 2.94
CA LEU A 269 -10.48 -11.80 1.60
C LEU A 269 -11.96 -12.17 1.66
N VAL A 270 -12.33 -13.19 2.42
CA VAL A 270 -13.73 -13.59 2.61
C VAL A 270 -14.52 -12.49 3.29
N GLY A 271 -13.95 -11.84 4.33
CA GLY A 271 -14.59 -10.74 5.03
C GLY A 271 -14.91 -9.56 4.10
N ILE A 272 -13.97 -9.18 3.20
CA ILE A 272 -14.23 -8.14 2.20
C ILE A 272 -15.33 -8.58 1.22
N SER A 273 -15.25 -9.80 0.68
CA SER A 273 -16.26 -10.31 -0.25
C SER A 273 -17.67 -10.29 0.37
N LEU A 274 -17.81 -10.71 1.62
CA LEU A 274 -19.07 -10.69 2.35
C LEU A 274 -19.57 -9.27 2.62
N SER A 275 -18.67 -8.35 3.01
CA SER A 275 -19.03 -6.95 3.27
C SER A 275 -19.52 -6.26 2.00
N LEU A 276 -18.80 -6.40 0.89
CA LEU A 276 -19.21 -5.84 -0.41
C LEU A 276 -20.50 -6.50 -0.93
N GLY A 277 -20.64 -7.81 -0.74
CA GLY A 277 -21.87 -8.54 -1.07
C GLY A 277 -23.08 -8.05 -0.27
N ALA A 278 -22.93 -7.73 1.01
CA ALA A 278 -23.98 -7.17 1.85
C ALA A 278 -24.40 -5.76 1.39
N VAL A 279 -23.43 -4.92 0.95
CA VAL A 279 -23.75 -3.61 0.34
C VAL A 279 -24.51 -3.79 -0.96
N LEU A 280 -24.07 -4.66 -1.85
CA LEU A 280 -24.71 -4.94 -3.14
C LEU A 280 -26.12 -5.53 -2.98
N ALA A 281 -26.37 -6.30 -1.91
CA ALA A 281 -27.67 -6.81 -1.56
C ALA A 281 -28.58 -5.78 -0.88
N GLY A 282 -28.11 -4.56 -0.63
CA GLY A 282 -28.85 -3.51 0.09
C GLY A 282 -29.04 -3.79 1.59
N ALA A 283 -28.31 -4.75 2.16
CA ALA A 283 -28.42 -5.11 3.57
C ALA A 283 -27.70 -4.12 4.49
N VAL A 284 -26.64 -3.45 3.99
CA VAL A 284 -25.83 -2.48 4.71
C VAL A 284 -25.50 -1.32 3.77
N ALA A 285 -25.49 -0.08 4.27
CA ALA A 285 -25.01 1.04 3.48
C ALA A 285 -23.47 1.03 3.36
N LEU A 286 -22.94 1.49 2.24
CA LEU A 286 -21.48 1.54 2.03
C LEU A 286 -20.80 2.36 3.14
N ALA A 287 -21.40 3.46 3.57
CA ALA A 287 -20.88 4.32 4.63
C ALA A 287 -20.72 3.62 6.00
N ASP A 288 -21.44 2.53 6.23
CA ASP A 288 -21.39 1.77 7.49
C ASP A 288 -20.37 0.63 7.45
N THR A 289 -19.61 0.47 6.36
CA THR A 289 -18.66 -0.63 6.15
C THR A 289 -17.20 -0.27 6.41
N SER A 290 -16.90 0.80 7.14
CA SER A 290 -15.51 1.21 7.44
C SER A 290 -14.68 0.12 8.14
N PHE A 291 -15.33 -0.82 8.85
CA PHE A 291 -14.68 -1.99 9.44
C PHE A 291 -14.05 -2.94 8.38
N THR A 292 -14.33 -2.80 7.10
CA THR A 292 -13.63 -3.53 6.02
C THR A 292 -12.13 -3.27 6.04
N GLY A 293 -11.70 -2.13 6.59
CA GLY A 293 -10.30 -1.87 6.89
C GLY A 293 -9.64 -2.95 7.76
N ALA A 294 -10.38 -3.53 8.71
CA ALA A 294 -9.89 -4.65 9.52
C ALA A 294 -9.57 -5.88 8.65
N PHE A 295 -10.48 -6.25 7.76
CA PHE A 295 -10.26 -7.36 6.84
C PHE A 295 -9.10 -7.09 5.89
N MET A 296 -9.01 -5.85 5.37
CA MET A 296 -7.92 -5.43 4.49
C MET A 296 -6.55 -5.51 5.19
N GLY A 297 -6.49 -5.10 6.46
CA GLY A 297 -5.28 -5.15 7.28
C GLY A 297 -4.70 -6.56 7.45
N LEU A 298 -5.52 -7.60 7.38
CA LEU A 298 -5.11 -9.01 7.49
C LEU A 298 -4.46 -9.56 6.22
N ILE A 299 -4.73 -8.97 5.04
CA ILE A 299 -4.43 -9.63 3.76
C ILE A 299 -2.94 -9.63 3.45
N PHE A 300 -2.37 -8.49 3.06
CA PHE A 300 -1.07 -8.44 2.41
C PHE A 300 0.08 -9.02 3.25
N PRO A 301 0.31 -8.63 4.52
CA PRO A 301 1.46 -9.12 5.27
C PRO A 301 1.41 -10.63 5.49
N ASN A 302 0.21 -11.17 5.75
CA ASN A 302 0.02 -12.59 5.99
C ASN A 302 0.10 -13.41 4.69
N ALA A 303 -0.49 -12.90 3.61
CA ALA A 303 -0.40 -13.53 2.30
C ALA A 303 1.04 -13.53 1.77
N TYR A 304 1.77 -12.43 1.93
CA TYR A 304 3.17 -12.35 1.52
C TYR A 304 4.03 -13.38 2.26
N ALA A 305 3.87 -13.49 3.58
CA ALA A 305 4.56 -14.50 4.37
C ALA A 305 4.20 -15.94 3.94
N TRP A 306 2.92 -16.20 3.63
CA TRP A 306 2.48 -17.48 3.09
C TRP A 306 3.06 -17.75 1.70
N MET A 307 3.07 -16.76 0.81
CA MET A 307 3.64 -16.88 -0.54
C MET A 307 5.14 -17.19 -0.51
N LEU A 308 5.91 -16.52 0.33
CA LEU A 308 7.34 -16.83 0.50
C LEU A 308 7.55 -18.26 0.98
N LYS A 309 6.80 -18.71 2.00
CA LYS A 309 6.90 -20.07 2.51
C LYS A 309 6.52 -21.11 1.45
N THR A 310 5.50 -20.86 0.65
CA THR A 310 4.99 -21.78 -0.38
C THR A 310 5.89 -21.79 -1.61
N GLY A 311 6.49 -20.66 -1.97
CA GLY A 311 7.38 -20.49 -3.10
C GLY A 311 8.83 -20.96 -2.90
N GLY A 312 9.17 -21.45 -1.70
CA GLY A 312 10.52 -21.98 -1.41
C GLY A 312 11.45 -21.04 -0.63
N GLY A 313 10.97 -19.83 -0.28
CA GLY A 313 11.68 -18.90 0.62
C GLY A 313 12.86 -18.14 0.00
N ASP A 314 13.05 -18.23 -1.32
CA ASP A 314 14.15 -17.55 -2.00
C ASP A 314 13.85 -16.06 -2.23
N THR A 315 14.90 -15.26 -2.30
CA THR A 315 14.81 -13.81 -2.49
C THR A 315 14.25 -13.44 -3.86
N SER A 316 14.49 -14.26 -4.88
CA SER A 316 14.01 -14.02 -6.25
C SER A 316 12.49 -14.18 -6.33
N THR A 317 11.91 -15.18 -5.66
CA THR A 317 10.45 -15.35 -5.52
C THR A 317 9.83 -14.15 -4.81
N GLY A 318 10.43 -13.69 -3.70
CA GLY A 318 9.96 -12.51 -2.98
C GLY A 318 9.92 -11.26 -3.85
N ALA A 319 10.98 -11.02 -4.63
CA ALA A 319 11.05 -9.89 -5.56
C ALA A 319 9.97 -9.96 -6.65
N ARG A 320 9.77 -11.12 -7.28
CA ARG A 320 8.75 -11.33 -8.31
C ARG A 320 7.32 -11.15 -7.76
N VAL A 321 7.03 -11.69 -6.57
CA VAL A 321 5.76 -11.51 -5.87
C VAL A 321 5.50 -10.02 -5.61
N LEU A 322 6.50 -9.27 -5.14
CA LEU A 322 6.36 -7.85 -4.87
C LEU A 322 6.13 -7.04 -6.15
N LEU A 323 6.85 -7.33 -7.24
CA LEU A 323 6.63 -6.69 -8.54
C LEU A 323 5.22 -6.95 -9.07
N SER A 324 4.73 -8.18 -8.95
CA SER A 324 3.36 -8.53 -9.34
C SER A 324 2.33 -7.79 -8.49
N ALA A 325 2.56 -7.68 -7.19
CA ALA A 325 1.73 -6.90 -6.27
C ALA A 325 1.64 -5.42 -6.70
N ILE A 326 2.80 -4.79 -6.99
CA ILE A 326 2.85 -3.40 -7.45
C ILE A 326 2.13 -3.23 -8.79
N ALA A 327 2.25 -4.20 -9.70
CA ALA A 327 1.49 -4.18 -10.96
C ALA A 327 -0.03 -4.19 -10.69
N GLY A 328 -0.50 -4.99 -9.71
CA GLY A 328 -1.90 -5.00 -9.27
C GLY A 328 -2.36 -3.65 -8.72
N ALA A 329 -1.55 -3.04 -7.85
CA ALA A 329 -1.83 -1.71 -7.29
C ALA A 329 -1.86 -0.61 -8.35
N THR A 330 -1.12 -0.77 -9.45
CA THR A 330 -1.09 0.17 -10.58
C THR A 330 -2.31 -0.01 -11.50
N VAL A 331 -2.58 -1.26 -11.89
CA VAL A 331 -3.63 -1.60 -12.86
C VAL A 331 -5.03 -1.51 -12.25
N GLY A 332 -5.16 -1.87 -10.97
CA GLY A 332 -6.46 -1.92 -10.28
C GLY A 332 -7.25 -0.62 -10.37
N PRO A 333 -6.74 0.48 -9.83
CA PRO A 333 -7.45 1.75 -9.86
C PRO A 333 -7.71 2.27 -11.29
N TRP A 334 -6.81 2.00 -12.22
CA TRP A 334 -6.99 2.36 -13.63
C TRP A 334 -8.18 1.63 -14.27
N VAL A 335 -8.25 0.31 -14.10
CA VAL A 335 -9.36 -0.52 -14.61
C VAL A 335 -10.68 -0.09 -14.01
N LEU A 336 -10.73 0.20 -12.71
CA LEU A 336 -11.94 0.66 -12.04
C LEU A 336 -12.43 2.01 -12.57
N GLY A 337 -11.52 2.89 -12.99
CA GLY A 337 -11.86 4.15 -13.68
C GLY A 337 -12.65 3.95 -14.97
N TRP A 338 -12.34 2.90 -15.73
CA TRP A 338 -13.07 2.54 -16.95
C TRP A 338 -14.38 1.79 -16.66
N ILE A 339 -14.46 1.08 -15.53
CA ILE A 339 -15.65 0.30 -15.16
C ILE A 339 -16.76 1.20 -14.62
N LEU A 340 -16.42 2.21 -13.83
CA LEU A 340 -17.40 3.08 -13.16
C LEU A 340 -18.39 3.76 -14.13
N PRO A 341 -17.99 4.35 -15.28
CA PRO A 341 -18.92 4.95 -16.21
C PRO A 341 -19.85 3.94 -16.91
N ILE A 342 -19.44 2.68 -17.03
CA ILE A 342 -20.20 1.64 -17.74
C ILE A 342 -21.33 1.08 -16.89
N GLY A 343 -21.07 0.81 -15.61
CA GLY A 343 -22.02 0.10 -14.75
C GLY A 343 -22.30 0.79 -13.40
N GLY A 344 -21.84 2.03 -13.22
CA GLY A 344 -22.04 2.78 -11.99
C GLY A 344 -21.27 2.22 -10.79
N GLU A 345 -21.56 2.74 -9.60
CA GLU A 345 -20.90 2.38 -8.34
C GLU A 345 -20.96 0.88 -8.03
N ALA A 346 -22.13 0.26 -8.30
CA ALA A 346 -22.33 -1.17 -8.07
C ALA A 346 -21.34 -2.03 -8.88
N SER A 347 -20.96 -1.61 -10.09
CA SER A 347 -19.99 -2.36 -10.92
C SER A 347 -18.61 -2.39 -10.31
N VAL A 348 -18.15 -1.29 -9.69
CA VAL A 348 -16.88 -1.22 -8.98
C VAL A 348 -16.89 -2.17 -7.78
N LEU A 349 -17.97 -2.16 -6.98
CA LEU A 349 -18.10 -3.06 -5.83
C LEU A 349 -18.17 -4.53 -6.25
N TRP A 350 -18.88 -4.85 -7.37
CA TRP A 350 -18.89 -6.20 -7.94
C TRP A 350 -17.50 -6.67 -8.36
N VAL A 351 -16.73 -5.82 -9.06
CA VAL A 351 -15.37 -6.18 -9.49
C VAL A 351 -14.47 -6.41 -8.29
N LEU A 352 -14.50 -5.53 -7.29
CA LEU A 352 -13.70 -5.69 -6.07
C LEU A 352 -14.08 -6.97 -5.29
N GLY A 353 -15.37 -7.27 -5.18
CA GLY A 353 -15.86 -8.51 -4.55
C GLY A 353 -15.42 -9.76 -5.31
N LEU A 354 -15.49 -9.74 -6.66
CA LEU A 354 -15.02 -10.84 -7.51
C LEU A 354 -13.49 -11.01 -7.41
N VAL A 355 -12.72 -9.93 -7.42
CA VAL A 355 -11.25 -9.98 -7.27
C VAL A 355 -10.88 -10.58 -5.92
N SER A 356 -11.56 -10.18 -4.84
CA SER A 356 -11.36 -10.75 -3.51
C SER A 356 -11.65 -12.25 -3.45
N THR A 357 -12.79 -12.67 -4.02
CA THR A 357 -13.18 -14.09 -4.10
C THR A 357 -12.22 -14.90 -4.94
N LEU A 358 -11.78 -14.35 -6.08
CA LEU A 358 -10.81 -15.01 -6.97
C LEU A 358 -9.46 -15.17 -6.27
N ALA A 359 -8.97 -14.14 -5.58
CA ALA A 359 -7.73 -14.21 -4.81
C ALA A 359 -7.80 -15.31 -3.74
N ALA A 360 -8.90 -15.38 -2.98
CA ALA A 360 -9.12 -16.43 -1.99
C ALA A 360 -9.13 -17.83 -2.62
N THR A 361 -9.82 -18.00 -3.76
CA THR A 361 -9.89 -19.26 -4.49
C THR A 361 -8.53 -19.72 -4.99
N VAL A 362 -7.76 -18.82 -5.61
CA VAL A 362 -6.40 -19.12 -6.08
C VAL A 362 -5.50 -19.54 -4.92
N MET A 363 -5.59 -18.84 -3.77
CA MET A 363 -4.83 -19.22 -2.57
C MET A 363 -5.16 -20.62 -2.07
N VAL A 364 -6.45 -20.96 -1.97
CA VAL A 364 -6.88 -22.28 -1.49
C VAL A 364 -6.39 -23.38 -2.43
N ILE A 365 -6.60 -23.22 -3.75
CA ILE A 365 -6.15 -24.21 -4.75
C ILE A 365 -4.63 -24.39 -4.69
N THR A 366 -3.87 -23.28 -4.57
CA THR A 366 -2.41 -23.33 -4.49
C THR A 366 -1.94 -24.06 -3.25
N GLU A 367 -2.55 -23.82 -2.09
CA GLU A 367 -2.20 -24.52 -0.86
C GLU A 367 -2.52 -26.02 -0.94
N LEU A 368 -3.68 -26.38 -1.50
CA LEU A 368 -4.07 -27.80 -1.66
C LEU A 368 -3.06 -28.54 -2.57
N ASN A 369 -2.66 -27.92 -3.67
CA ASN A 369 -1.66 -28.48 -4.58
C ASN A 369 -0.28 -28.60 -3.90
N ALA A 370 0.13 -27.59 -3.13
CA ALA A 370 1.39 -27.63 -2.40
C ALA A 370 1.41 -28.70 -1.30
N ARG A 371 0.28 -28.94 -0.63
CA ARG A 371 0.17 -30.05 0.35
C ARG A 371 0.26 -31.43 -0.32
N LYS A 372 -0.44 -31.60 -1.44
CA LYS A 372 -0.38 -32.84 -2.20
C LYS A 372 1.04 -33.16 -2.67
N TYR A 373 1.76 -32.16 -3.17
CA TYR A 373 3.15 -32.33 -3.60
C TYR A 373 4.06 -32.74 -2.44
N ARG A 374 3.93 -32.09 -1.28
CA ARG A 374 4.71 -32.42 -0.07
C ARG A 374 4.43 -33.85 0.41
N SER A 375 3.19 -34.32 0.39
CA SER A 375 2.83 -35.67 0.83
C SER A 375 3.38 -36.76 -0.10
N MET A 376 3.53 -36.48 -1.39
CA MET A 376 4.12 -37.45 -2.37
C MET A 376 5.65 -37.56 -2.24
N HIS A 377 6.34 -36.57 -1.70
CA HIS A 377 7.81 -36.55 -1.58
C HIS A 377 8.29 -36.80 -0.14
N SER A 378 7.37 -37.04 0.80
CA SER A 378 7.67 -37.43 2.19
C SER A 378 7.60 -38.93 2.43
N GLN A 379 7.24 -39.70 1.40
CA GLN A 379 7.32 -41.16 1.36
C GLN A 379 8.59 -41.63 0.63
#